data_0605a8d67d1aa604de1d3cd2622e7ec5
#
_entry.id   0605a8d67d1aa604de1d3cd2622e7ec5
#
_cell.length_a   1.000
_cell.length_b   1.000
_cell.length_c   1.000
_cell.angle_alpha   90.00
_cell.angle_beta   90.00
_cell.angle_gamma   90.00
#
_symmetry.space_group_name_H-M   'P 1'
#
loop_
_entity.id
_entity.type
_entity.pdbx_description
1 polymer ?
#
loop_
_entity_poly.entity_id
_entity_poly.type
_entity_poly.pdbx_seq_one_letter_code
_entity_poly.pdbx_strand_id
1 'polypeptide(L)'
;MRTVHGPEGDRYGLVRIGILGKIAFLFPGQGAQFVGMGRRLAESLPSVRALYDSAAEILGYDLAKLCFQGPAEQLDSTVGSQPALFVTSLAALEALRAESPDVVLGCEAAAGLSLGEYTAIVFAGVMDFEAGLRLVQ
;
A
#
# COMPACT_ATOMS: atom_id res chain seq x y z
N MET A 1 26.25 -29.18 -6.95
CA MET A 1 26.64 -27.80 -6.73
C MET A 1 27.05 -27.20 -8.06
N ARG A 2 26.15 -26.49 -8.74
CA ARG A 2 26.43 -25.87 -10.04
C ARG A 2 26.33 -24.36 -9.86
N THR A 3 27.43 -23.66 -9.92
CA THR A 3 27.55 -22.21 -10.02
C THR A 3 27.15 -21.79 -11.43
N VAL A 4 26.11 -21.03 -11.58
CA VAL A 4 25.74 -20.36 -12.83
C VAL A 4 26.29 -18.95 -12.77
N HIS A 5 27.30 -18.68 -13.62
CA HIS A 5 27.80 -17.33 -13.86
C HIS A 5 26.84 -16.65 -14.84
N GLY A 6 26.17 -15.58 -14.41
CA GLY A 6 25.40 -14.70 -15.27
C GLY A 6 26.26 -13.52 -15.75
N PRO A 7 25.86 -12.82 -16.81
CA PRO A 7 26.64 -11.73 -17.43
C PRO A 7 26.80 -10.52 -16.52
N GLU A 8 27.92 -9.84 -16.66
CA GLU A 8 28.32 -8.63 -15.93
C GLU A 8 27.26 -7.54 -15.98
N GLY A 9 26.82 -7.06 -14.80
CA GLY A 9 25.97 -5.88 -14.69
C GLY A 9 25.19 -5.69 -13.39
N ASP A 10 25.11 -6.68 -12.53
CA ASP A 10 24.31 -6.57 -11.29
C ASP A 10 25.19 -6.18 -10.10
N ARG A 11 25.26 -4.87 -9.81
CA ARG A 11 26.04 -4.31 -8.70
C ARG A 11 25.42 -4.58 -7.31
N TYR A 12 24.24 -5.17 -7.28
CA TYR A 12 23.57 -5.57 -6.06
C TYR A 12 23.24 -7.05 -6.22
N GLY A 13 24.08 -7.92 -5.73
CA GLY A 13 23.89 -9.37 -5.74
C GLY A 13 22.55 -9.77 -5.07
N LEU A 14 21.46 -9.44 -5.70
CA LEU A 14 20.14 -9.94 -5.37
C LEU A 14 20.13 -11.42 -5.70
N VAL A 15 20.42 -12.24 -4.69
CA VAL A 15 20.04 -13.64 -4.71
C VAL A 15 18.53 -13.64 -4.97
N ARG A 16 18.12 -13.99 -6.18
CA ARG A 16 16.72 -14.36 -6.42
C ARG A 16 16.46 -15.60 -5.58
N ILE A 17 16.03 -15.38 -4.36
CA ILE A 17 15.41 -16.43 -3.56
C ILE A 17 14.11 -16.71 -4.31
N GLY A 18 14.08 -17.81 -5.05
CA GLY A 18 12.83 -18.31 -5.62
C GLY A 18 11.85 -18.41 -4.46
N ILE A 19 10.72 -17.70 -4.55
CA ILE A 19 9.69 -17.75 -3.51
C ILE A 19 9.12 -19.17 -3.56
N LEU A 20 9.62 -20.02 -2.68
CA LEU A 20 9.19 -21.41 -2.50
C LEU A 20 7.96 -21.45 -1.59
N GLY A 21 6.87 -20.77 -1.97
CA GLY A 21 5.67 -20.74 -1.14
C GLY A 21 4.55 -19.91 -1.73
N LYS A 22 3.38 -20.04 -1.14
CA LYS A 22 2.21 -19.25 -1.46
C LYS A 22 2.31 -17.90 -0.79
N ILE A 23 1.92 -16.85 -1.51
CA ILE A 23 1.90 -15.48 -1.01
C ILE A 23 0.46 -15.11 -0.72
N ALA A 24 0.21 -14.57 0.46
CA ALA A 24 -1.04 -13.93 0.82
C ALA A 24 -0.78 -12.51 1.34
N PHE A 25 -1.60 -11.55 0.93
CA PHE A 25 -1.58 -10.20 1.46
C PHE A 25 -2.62 -10.04 2.56
N LEU A 26 -2.17 -9.47 3.68
CA LEU A 26 -3.02 -9.15 4.81
C LEU A 26 -3.05 -7.64 5.02
N PHE A 27 -4.24 -7.05 4.96
CA PHE A 27 -4.43 -5.62 5.10
C PHE A 27 -4.91 -5.27 6.51
N PRO A 28 -4.29 -4.27 7.17
CA PRO A 28 -4.61 -3.90 8.53
C PRO A 28 -5.97 -3.20 8.63
N GLY A 29 -6.57 -3.29 9.81
CA GLY A 29 -7.72 -2.49 10.21
C GLY A 29 -7.34 -1.29 11.08
N GLN A 30 -8.36 -0.62 11.61
CA GLN A 30 -8.21 0.53 12.49
C GLN A 30 -7.31 0.19 13.70
N GLY A 31 -6.42 1.13 14.08
CA GLY A 31 -5.41 0.96 15.12
C GLY A 31 -3.99 0.79 14.59
N ALA A 32 -3.82 0.57 13.27
CA ALA A 32 -2.51 0.48 12.64
C ALA A 32 -1.97 1.84 12.15
N GLN A 33 -2.75 2.92 12.22
CA GLN A 33 -2.35 4.25 11.78
C GLN A 33 -1.31 4.88 12.72
N PHE A 34 -0.43 5.70 12.16
CA PHE A 34 0.51 6.54 12.90
C PHE A 34 0.94 7.75 12.06
N VAL A 35 1.25 8.86 12.72
CA VAL A 35 1.74 10.06 12.03
C VAL A 35 3.08 9.79 11.37
N GLY A 36 3.19 10.10 10.09
CA GLY A 36 4.34 9.80 9.25
C GLY A 36 4.16 8.61 8.32
N MET A 37 3.09 7.82 8.48
CA MET A 37 2.82 6.68 7.61
C MET A 37 2.67 7.10 6.15
N GLY A 38 3.28 6.33 5.23
CA GLY A 38 3.22 6.56 3.79
C GLY A 38 4.09 7.70 3.27
N ARG A 39 4.60 8.60 4.12
CA ARG A 39 5.37 9.79 3.68
C ARG A 39 6.57 9.42 2.82
N ARG A 40 7.42 8.52 3.28
CA ARG A 40 8.63 8.10 2.54
C ARG A 40 8.30 7.49 1.18
N LEU A 41 7.20 6.75 1.09
CA LEU A 41 6.75 6.17 -0.17
C LEU A 41 6.29 7.26 -1.14
N ALA A 42 5.51 8.24 -0.67
CA ALA A 42 5.04 9.35 -1.48
C ALA A 42 6.16 10.30 -1.93
N GLU A 43 7.23 10.44 -1.13
CA GLU A 43 8.42 11.22 -1.48
C GLU A 43 9.29 10.52 -2.54
N SER A 44 9.31 9.18 -2.56
CA SER A 44 10.17 8.39 -3.45
C SER A 44 9.48 7.94 -4.74
N LEU A 45 8.16 7.82 -4.77
CA LEU A 45 7.40 7.26 -5.88
C LEU A 45 6.28 8.20 -6.35
N PRO A 46 6.38 8.76 -7.58
CA PRO A 46 5.34 9.63 -8.14
C PRO A 46 3.95 8.97 -8.21
N SER A 47 3.87 7.66 -8.47
CA SER A 47 2.60 6.92 -8.49
C SER A 47 1.92 6.88 -7.11
N VAL A 48 2.70 6.75 -6.05
CA VAL A 48 2.19 6.82 -4.67
C VAL A 48 1.73 8.24 -4.35
N ARG A 49 2.49 9.26 -4.77
CA ARG A 49 2.05 10.65 -4.59
C ARG A 49 0.72 10.91 -5.27
N ALA A 50 0.57 10.50 -6.53
CA ALA A 50 -0.66 10.64 -7.28
C ALA A 50 -1.87 9.97 -6.61
N LEU A 51 -1.65 8.85 -5.89
CA LEU A 51 -2.71 8.18 -5.14
C LEU A 51 -3.25 9.06 -4.01
N TYR A 52 -2.36 9.73 -3.26
CA TYR A 52 -2.75 10.68 -2.21
C TYR A 52 -3.42 11.93 -2.78
N ASP A 53 -2.95 12.44 -3.93
CA ASP A 53 -3.55 13.59 -4.60
C ASP A 53 -4.98 13.27 -5.07
N SER A 54 -5.20 12.09 -5.68
CA SER A 54 -6.54 11.60 -6.03
C SER A 54 -7.43 11.41 -4.80
N ALA A 55 -6.88 10.92 -3.70
CA ALA A 55 -7.62 10.81 -2.45
C ALA A 55 -8.06 12.17 -1.92
N ALA A 56 -7.20 13.19 -2.00
CA ALA A 56 -7.54 14.55 -1.57
C ALA A 56 -8.68 15.14 -2.39
N GLU A 57 -8.70 14.91 -3.71
CA GLU A 57 -9.81 15.34 -4.60
C GLU A 57 -11.14 14.68 -4.22
N ILE A 58 -11.13 13.38 -3.93
CA ILE A 58 -12.34 12.62 -3.58
C ILE A 58 -12.88 13.03 -2.21
N LEU A 59 -11.98 13.19 -1.23
CA LEU A 59 -12.34 13.46 0.16
C LEU A 59 -12.62 14.96 0.43
N GLY A 60 -12.09 15.85 -0.39
CA GLY A 60 -12.22 17.31 -0.20
C GLY A 60 -11.28 17.88 0.88
N TYR A 61 -10.28 17.11 1.33
CA TYR A 61 -9.24 17.57 2.26
C TYR A 61 -7.91 16.89 1.99
N ASP A 62 -6.81 17.48 2.49
CA ASP A 62 -5.44 16.97 2.30
C ASP A 62 -5.16 15.78 3.23
N LEU A 63 -5.46 14.57 2.73
CA LEU A 63 -5.20 13.32 3.44
C LEU A 63 -3.70 13.07 3.62
N ALA A 64 -2.86 13.47 2.66
CA ALA A 64 -1.42 13.33 2.76
C ALA A 64 -0.87 14.11 3.95
N LYS A 65 -1.31 15.36 4.13
CA LYS A 65 -0.94 16.17 5.27
C LYS A 65 -1.35 15.53 6.59
N LEU A 66 -2.57 14.99 6.67
CA LEU A 66 -3.04 14.29 7.87
C LEU A 66 -2.19 13.07 8.18
N CYS A 67 -1.91 12.21 7.18
CA CYS A 67 -1.08 11.02 7.35
C CYS A 67 0.37 11.35 7.71
N PHE A 68 0.95 12.39 7.09
CA PHE A 68 2.39 12.66 7.19
C PHE A 68 2.76 13.56 8.37
N GLN A 69 1.85 14.44 8.79
CA GLN A 69 2.12 15.49 9.77
C GLN A 69 1.15 15.49 10.95
N GLY A 70 0.02 14.80 10.82
CA GLY A 70 -1.02 14.75 11.83
C GLY A 70 -1.94 15.98 11.83
N PRO A 71 -2.55 16.32 12.94
CA PRO A 71 -2.28 15.85 14.30
C PRO A 71 -2.78 14.42 14.58
N ALA A 72 -2.14 13.73 15.53
CA ALA A 72 -2.46 12.34 15.87
C ALA A 72 -3.92 12.15 16.28
N GLU A 73 -4.48 13.05 17.09
CA GLU A 73 -5.88 13.01 17.52
C GLU A 73 -6.87 12.98 16.35
N GLN A 74 -6.61 13.74 15.29
CA GLN A 74 -7.44 13.74 14.10
C GLN A 74 -7.25 12.46 13.30
N LEU A 75 -6.02 11.97 13.18
CA LEU A 75 -5.71 10.72 12.51
C LEU A 75 -6.31 9.51 13.23
N ASP A 76 -6.40 9.53 14.55
CA ASP A 76 -6.94 8.46 15.37
C ASP A 76 -8.48 8.45 15.41
N SER A 77 -9.13 9.52 14.96
CA SER A 77 -10.58 9.52 14.81
C SER A 77 -11.00 8.50 13.74
N THR A 78 -12.22 7.96 13.86
CA THR A 78 -12.74 6.99 12.86
C THR A 78 -12.76 7.61 11.46
N VAL A 79 -13.19 8.86 11.34
CA VAL A 79 -13.24 9.60 10.07
C VAL A 79 -11.85 9.83 9.47
N GLY A 80 -10.83 10.00 10.30
CA GLY A 80 -9.44 10.18 9.86
C GLY A 80 -8.75 8.85 9.55
N SER A 81 -8.87 7.88 10.46
CA SER A 81 -8.12 6.62 10.40
C SER A 81 -8.52 5.72 9.24
N GLN A 82 -9.81 5.65 8.91
CA GLN A 82 -10.29 4.73 7.86
C GLN A 82 -9.75 5.09 6.47
N PRO A 83 -9.97 6.31 5.93
CA PRO A 83 -9.39 6.66 4.63
C PRO A 83 -7.86 6.68 4.66
N ALA A 84 -7.26 7.07 5.78
CA ALA A 84 -5.81 7.10 5.93
C ALA A 84 -5.18 5.70 5.79
N LEU A 85 -5.71 4.71 6.49
CA LEU A 85 -5.25 3.31 6.40
C LEU A 85 -5.51 2.70 5.03
N PHE A 86 -6.68 2.95 4.45
CA PHE A 86 -7.05 2.46 3.13
C PHE A 86 -6.05 2.96 2.07
N VAL A 87 -5.85 4.28 1.98
CA VAL A 87 -4.94 4.88 0.99
C VAL A 87 -3.50 4.48 1.25
N THR A 88 -3.03 4.48 2.51
CA THR A 88 -1.65 4.10 2.83
C THR A 88 -1.37 2.63 2.53
N SER A 89 -2.32 1.74 2.75
CA SER A 89 -2.18 0.31 2.41
C SER A 89 -2.06 0.09 0.90
N LEU A 90 -2.86 0.79 0.10
CA LEU A 90 -2.76 0.75 -1.36
C LEU A 90 -1.47 1.43 -1.86
N ALA A 91 -1.01 2.49 -1.19
CA ALA A 91 0.28 3.12 -1.46
C ALA A 91 1.47 2.16 -1.22
N ALA A 92 1.42 1.40 -0.13
CA ALA A 92 2.43 0.37 0.14
C ALA A 92 2.40 -0.75 -0.90
N LEU A 93 1.22 -1.16 -1.34
CA LEU A 93 1.05 -2.14 -2.42
C LEU A 93 1.59 -1.62 -3.76
N GLU A 94 1.35 -0.34 -4.08
CA GLU A 94 1.89 0.29 -5.28
C GLU A 94 3.41 0.35 -5.27
N ALA A 95 4.00 0.67 -4.12
CA ALA A 95 5.45 0.64 -3.93
C ALA A 95 6.01 -0.78 -4.10
N LEU A 96 5.34 -1.78 -3.52
CA LEU A 96 5.73 -3.18 -3.68
C LEU A 96 5.62 -3.63 -5.15
N ARG A 97 4.58 -3.20 -5.86
CA ARG A 97 4.40 -3.50 -7.29
C ARG A 97 5.52 -2.89 -8.14
N ALA A 98 5.96 -1.68 -7.81
CA ALA A 98 7.06 -1.02 -8.52
C ALA A 98 8.41 -1.69 -8.26
N GLU A 99 8.66 -2.15 -7.03
CA GLU A 99 9.93 -2.73 -6.62
C GLU A 99 10.02 -4.25 -6.89
N SER A 100 8.93 -4.97 -6.69
CA SER A 100 8.88 -6.44 -6.78
C SER A 100 7.57 -6.91 -7.40
N PRO A 101 7.33 -6.66 -8.69
CA PRO A 101 6.08 -7.00 -9.37
C PRO A 101 5.75 -8.49 -9.31
N ASP A 102 6.77 -9.36 -9.36
CA ASP A 102 6.60 -10.82 -9.29
C ASP A 102 5.97 -11.26 -7.95
N VAL A 103 6.25 -10.55 -6.86
CA VAL A 103 5.64 -10.81 -5.54
C VAL A 103 4.14 -10.50 -5.58
N VAL A 104 3.77 -9.38 -6.20
CA VAL A 104 2.36 -8.98 -6.32
C VAL A 104 1.60 -9.93 -7.25
N LEU A 105 2.20 -10.29 -8.39
CA LEU A 105 1.61 -11.23 -9.35
C LEU A 105 1.50 -12.66 -8.79
N GLY A 106 2.41 -13.05 -7.91
CA GLY A 106 2.41 -14.35 -7.24
C GLY A 106 1.46 -14.45 -6.04
N CYS A 107 0.71 -13.39 -5.73
CA CYS A 107 -0.26 -13.40 -4.63
C CYS A 107 -1.46 -14.29 -4.97
N GLU A 108 -1.70 -15.31 -4.14
CA GLU A 108 -2.80 -16.27 -4.33
C GLU A 108 -4.04 -15.92 -3.49
N ALA A 109 -3.88 -15.12 -2.44
CA ALA A 109 -4.98 -14.75 -1.55
C ALA A 109 -4.76 -13.36 -0.94
N ALA A 110 -5.85 -12.67 -0.68
CA ALA A 110 -5.86 -11.41 0.05
C ALA A 110 -6.93 -11.45 1.13
N ALA A 111 -6.63 -10.90 2.30
CA ALA A 111 -7.58 -10.76 3.38
C ALA A 111 -7.36 -9.44 4.11
N GLY A 112 -8.36 -8.97 4.82
CA GLY A 112 -8.30 -7.75 5.60
C GLY A 112 -9.03 -7.89 6.92
N LEU A 113 -8.59 -7.13 7.93
CA LEU A 113 -9.29 -7.03 9.20
C LEU A 113 -10.20 -5.78 9.16
N SER A 114 -11.53 -5.97 9.23
CA SER A 114 -12.51 -4.87 9.24
C SER A 114 -12.29 -3.93 8.05
N LEU A 115 -11.78 -2.70 8.27
CA LEU A 115 -11.41 -1.76 7.20
C LEU A 115 -10.52 -2.38 6.12
N GLY A 116 -9.58 -3.23 6.49
CA GLY A 116 -8.68 -3.92 5.56
C GLY A 116 -9.39 -4.78 4.52
N GLU A 117 -10.65 -5.19 4.78
CA GLU A 117 -11.45 -5.94 3.80
C GLU A 117 -11.71 -5.10 2.54
N TYR A 118 -11.98 -3.80 2.68
CA TYR A 118 -12.16 -2.90 1.53
C TYR A 118 -10.87 -2.78 0.72
N THR A 119 -9.72 -2.72 1.40
CA THR A 119 -8.41 -2.72 0.72
C THR A 119 -8.18 -4.03 -0.03
N ALA A 120 -8.51 -5.17 0.57
CA ALA A 120 -8.39 -6.49 -0.08
C ALA A 120 -9.30 -6.62 -1.31
N ILE A 121 -10.52 -6.10 -1.26
CA ILE A 121 -11.49 -6.10 -2.37
C ILE A 121 -10.98 -5.24 -3.54
N VAL A 122 -10.40 -4.06 -3.24
CA VAL A 122 -9.80 -3.19 -4.26
C VAL A 122 -8.55 -3.86 -4.86
N PHE A 123 -7.69 -4.47 -4.02
CA PHE A 123 -6.53 -5.23 -4.50
C PHE A 123 -6.93 -6.36 -5.44
N ALA A 124 -8.00 -7.08 -5.12
CA ALA A 124 -8.53 -8.17 -5.95
C ALA A 124 -9.21 -7.71 -7.25
N GLY A 125 -9.33 -6.39 -7.49
CA GLY A 125 -9.94 -5.83 -8.69
C GLY A 125 -11.47 -5.93 -8.75
N VAL A 126 -12.12 -6.25 -7.62
CA VAL A 126 -13.58 -6.33 -7.52
C VAL A 126 -14.21 -4.93 -7.40
N MET A 127 -13.46 -3.97 -6.86
CA MET A 127 -13.85 -2.59 -6.67
C MET A 127 -12.71 -1.67 -7.08
N ASP A 128 -13.02 -0.52 -7.67
CA ASP A 128 -12.02 0.49 -7.96
C ASP A 128 -11.65 1.32 -6.71
N PHE A 129 -10.55 2.09 -6.83
CA PHE A 129 -10.02 2.92 -5.75
C PHE A 129 -11.04 3.96 -5.26
N GLU A 130 -11.69 4.67 -6.18
CA GLU A 130 -12.63 5.74 -5.84
C GLU A 130 -13.84 5.19 -5.08
N ALA A 131 -14.44 4.10 -5.57
CA ALA A 131 -15.57 3.46 -4.92
C ALA A 131 -15.18 2.96 -3.52
N GLY A 132 -14.02 2.33 -3.37
CA GLY A 132 -13.51 1.87 -2.08
C GLY A 132 -13.30 3.03 -1.10
N LEU A 133 -12.66 4.12 -1.56
CA LEU A 133 -12.40 5.28 -0.71
C LEU A 133 -13.69 5.98 -0.26
N ARG A 134 -14.70 6.08 -1.14
CA ARG A 134 -16.02 6.64 -0.77
C ARG A 134 -16.79 5.81 0.23
N LEU A 135 -16.54 4.50 0.30
CA LEU A 135 -17.18 3.62 1.29
C LEU A 135 -16.53 3.71 2.68
N VAL A 136 -15.27 4.13 2.76
CA VAL A 136 -14.50 4.20 4.02
C VAL A 136 -14.30 5.62 4.55
N GLN A 137 -14.90 6.63 3.89
CA GLN A 137 -14.82 8.03 4.33
C GLN A 137 -15.83 8.37 5.44
#